data_18feee94af436a0cf251a973c3e7dd93
#
_entry.id   18feee94af436a0cf251a973c3e7dd93
#
_cell.length_a   1.000
_cell.length_b   1.000
_cell.length_c   1.000
_cell.angle_alpha   90.00
_cell.angle_beta   90.00
_cell.angle_gamma   90.00
#
_symmetry.space_group_name_H-M   'P 1'
#
loop_
_entity.id
_entity.type
_entity.pdbx_description
1 polymer ?
#
loop_
_entity_poly.entity_id
_entity_poly.type
_entity_poly.pdbx_seq_one_letter_code
_entity_poly.pdbx_strand_id
1 'polypeptide(L)'
;MRQFIFLFLCSILIQNQLIAQCQFTLDSYSHVNCYSDNTGSIDISFTDPNISFWWNGPNGFTSSSKNLSGLFAGNYVLTIVSNIIPGDTSSQELCSNLDIFGNPLDTIRIEQTFEINAEFQLTGQCNEMDSADVLTSIFGGTPPYSTLWSTGDTSRNINNLQPNPLLPYSLTITDVNGCLRTEYLRINPIPSMQTFTSSVGVICVDDKSGEARVYVSEGNPPFLFLWSNDYSKIYEDSSYSCIKELSPDIYYVNITDNNGCLTQDTVEIKPDYNVCLSPTKVFSPNNDGINDIWEIINIEIYPQALVEIYSKSGYQVYRRRDYVNSIDDAFKGIDMHGNILPSATYYYVISIDDIGDVFKGTLTIVR
;
A
#
# COMPACT_ATOMS: atom_id res chain seq x y z
N MET A 1 -26.12 55.31 67.93
CA MET A 1 -24.97 54.46 68.15
C MET A 1 -23.93 54.70 67.04
N ARG A 2 -22.90 55.46 67.35
CA ARG A 2 -21.83 55.86 66.44
C ARG A 2 -20.69 54.86 66.64
N GLN A 3 -20.32 54.10 65.61
CA GLN A 3 -19.09 53.28 65.57
C GLN A 3 -17.94 54.15 65.09
N PHE A 4 -16.91 54.23 65.90
CA PHE A 4 -15.63 54.84 65.60
C PHE A 4 -14.82 53.83 64.82
N ILE A 5 -14.41 54.22 63.57
CA ILE A 5 -13.41 53.51 62.78
C ILE A 5 -12.04 54.08 63.09
N PHE A 6 -11.17 53.31 63.73
CA PHE A 6 -9.76 53.63 63.94
C PHE A 6 -9.02 53.37 62.64
N LEU A 7 -8.52 54.40 61.98
CA LEU A 7 -7.58 54.31 60.89
C LEU A 7 -6.18 54.09 61.48
N PHE A 8 -5.64 52.87 61.36
CA PHE A 8 -4.23 52.60 61.59
C PHE A 8 -3.45 52.99 60.34
N LEU A 9 -2.81 54.16 60.35
CA LEU A 9 -1.80 54.55 59.39
C LEU A 9 -0.53 53.75 59.66
N CYS A 10 -0.36 52.60 58.95
CA CYS A 10 0.92 51.93 58.86
C CYS A 10 1.74 52.66 57.80
N SER A 11 2.63 53.51 58.24
CA SER A 11 3.65 54.13 57.38
C SER A 11 4.66 53.04 56.97
N ILE A 12 4.40 52.39 55.81
CA ILE A 12 5.41 51.57 55.16
C ILE A 12 6.41 52.54 54.54
N LEU A 13 7.52 52.72 55.19
CA LEU A 13 8.74 53.24 54.60
C LEU A 13 9.17 52.29 53.49
N ILE A 14 8.73 52.50 52.27
CA ILE A 14 9.33 51.91 51.07
C ILE A 14 10.72 52.53 50.96
N GLN A 15 11.72 51.85 51.45
CA GLN A 15 13.08 52.10 51.00
C GLN A 15 13.10 51.87 49.51
N ASN A 16 13.03 52.93 48.72
CA ASN A 16 13.42 52.92 47.35
C ASN A 16 14.93 52.58 47.32
N GLN A 17 15.30 51.32 47.33
CA GLN A 17 16.57 50.94 46.78
C GLN A 17 16.52 51.32 45.30
N LEU A 18 17.28 52.36 44.94
CA LEU A 18 17.63 52.63 43.54
C LEU A 18 18.40 51.38 43.07
N ILE A 19 17.68 50.41 42.53
CA ILE A 19 18.32 49.38 41.73
C ILE A 19 18.91 50.14 40.55
N ALA A 20 20.20 50.19 40.45
CA ALA A 20 20.91 50.76 39.30
C ALA A 20 20.43 49.97 38.07
N GLN A 21 19.61 50.65 37.27
CA GLN A 21 19.13 50.07 36.01
C GLN A 21 20.31 50.08 35.04
N CYS A 22 20.99 48.91 34.92
CA CYS A 22 21.99 48.70 33.91
C CYS A 22 21.28 48.61 32.55
N GLN A 23 21.20 49.71 31.87
CA GLN A 23 20.55 49.77 30.55
C GLN A 23 21.55 49.47 29.47
N PHE A 24 21.29 48.44 28.70
CA PHE A 24 21.93 48.23 27.40
C PHE A 24 20.90 48.36 26.28
N THR A 25 21.34 48.65 25.10
CA THR A 25 20.52 48.66 23.89
C THR A 25 20.98 47.51 23.01
N LEU A 26 20.02 46.68 22.60
CA LEU A 26 20.23 45.71 21.55
C LEU A 26 20.15 46.44 20.21
N ASP A 27 21.27 46.70 19.60
CA ASP A 27 21.38 47.49 18.37
C ASP A 27 20.96 46.67 17.15
N SER A 28 21.46 45.44 17.06
CA SER A 28 21.06 44.49 16.03
C SER A 28 21.36 43.06 16.46
N TYR A 29 20.70 42.12 15.82
CA TYR A 29 21.07 40.70 15.85
C TYR A 29 20.67 40.02 14.54
N SER A 30 21.36 38.93 14.21
CA SER A 30 20.98 38.06 13.09
C SER A 30 20.93 36.61 13.54
N HIS A 31 19.99 35.90 12.98
CA HIS A 31 19.89 34.46 13.14
C HIS A 31 20.92 33.75 12.27
N VAL A 32 21.09 32.45 12.50
CA VAL A 32 21.95 31.61 11.67
C VAL A 32 21.26 31.35 10.33
N ASN A 33 21.96 31.60 9.24
CA ASN A 33 21.39 31.45 7.90
C ASN A 33 21.08 30.00 7.54
N CYS A 34 21.99 29.08 7.88
CA CYS A 34 21.88 27.67 7.54
C CYS A 34 21.91 26.78 8.79
N TYR A 35 21.33 25.60 8.71
CA TYR A 35 21.37 24.62 9.78
C TYR A 35 22.82 24.28 10.19
N SER A 36 23.09 24.29 11.50
CA SER A 36 24.40 24.01 12.10
C SER A 36 25.55 24.98 11.67
N ASP A 37 25.22 26.08 11.04
CA ASP A 37 26.22 27.11 10.70
C ASP A 37 26.44 28.05 11.89
N ASN A 38 27.43 28.93 11.79
CA ASN A 38 27.79 29.92 12.80
C ASN A 38 27.75 31.36 12.25
N THR A 39 26.74 31.70 11.49
CA THR A 39 26.58 33.02 10.86
C THR A 39 25.81 34.04 11.72
N GLY A 40 25.37 33.65 12.90
CA GLY A 40 24.63 34.53 13.81
C GLY A 40 25.50 35.68 14.36
N SER A 41 24.86 36.78 14.67
CA SER A 41 25.51 37.96 15.30
C SER A 41 24.63 38.62 16.35
N ILE A 42 25.23 39.35 17.29
CA ILE A 42 24.58 40.21 18.28
C ILE A 42 25.41 41.44 18.45
N ASP A 43 24.83 42.63 18.32
CA ASP A 43 25.47 43.92 18.57
C ASP A 43 24.70 44.64 19.68
N ILE A 44 25.43 45.10 20.70
CA ILE A 44 24.87 45.87 21.82
C ILE A 44 25.66 47.14 22.08
N SER A 45 24.99 48.14 22.67
CA SER A 45 25.62 49.36 23.18
C SER A 45 25.20 49.64 24.63
N PHE A 46 26.07 50.35 25.34
CA PHE A 46 25.79 50.81 26.73
C PHE A 46 25.81 52.32 26.78
N THR A 47 24.96 52.89 27.58
CA THR A 47 24.96 54.34 27.87
C THR A 47 26.02 54.75 28.86
N ASP A 48 26.46 53.82 29.76
CA ASP A 48 27.53 54.06 30.72
C ASP A 48 28.85 53.39 30.23
N PRO A 49 29.93 54.12 30.07
CA PRO A 49 31.20 53.60 29.62
C PRO A 49 31.94 52.73 30.67
N ASN A 50 31.55 52.79 31.95
CA ASN A 50 32.22 52.07 33.07
C ASN A 50 31.59 50.74 33.44
N ILE A 51 30.84 50.15 32.55
CA ILE A 51 30.16 48.87 32.77
C ILE A 51 31.14 47.72 32.43
N SER A 52 31.19 46.75 33.35
CA SER A 52 31.80 45.45 33.08
C SER A 52 30.73 44.45 32.68
N PHE A 53 30.97 43.66 31.67
CA PHE A 53 30.01 42.68 31.20
C PHE A 53 30.70 41.46 30.59
N TRP A 54 29.96 40.33 30.48
CA TRP A 54 30.37 39.15 29.76
C TRP A 54 29.14 38.38 29.25
N TRP A 55 29.39 37.64 28.20
CA TRP A 55 28.40 36.73 27.60
C TRP A 55 28.68 35.29 28.00
N ASN A 56 27.59 34.52 28.19
CA ASN A 56 27.59 33.07 28.21
C ASN A 56 26.65 32.58 27.11
N GLY A 57 27.02 31.52 26.42
CA GLY A 57 26.25 30.97 25.31
C GLY A 57 26.35 29.46 25.22
N PRO A 58 25.80 28.87 24.16
CA PRO A 58 25.77 27.42 23.95
C PRO A 58 27.24 26.89 23.82
N ASN A 59 27.39 25.57 24.10
CA ASN A 59 28.65 24.83 24.01
C ASN A 59 29.83 25.47 24.78
N GLY A 60 29.55 26.14 25.90
CA GLY A 60 30.57 26.79 26.74
C GLY A 60 31.12 28.11 26.16
N PHE A 61 30.41 28.72 25.20
CA PHE A 61 30.79 30.02 24.66
C PHE A 61 30.82 31.08 25.75
N THR A 62 31.91 31.87 25.79
CA THR A 62 32.07 33.05 26.63
C THR A 62 32.72 34.18 25.84
N SER A 63 32.31 35.44 26.11
CA SER A 63 32.90 36.61 25.47
C SER A 63 32.71 37.86 26.33
N SER A 64 33.63 38.83 26.20
CA SER A 64 33.51 40.20 26.74
C SER A 64 33.42 41.28 25.63
N SER A 65 33.16 40.85 24.40
CA SER A 65 32.97 41.78 23.28
C SER A 65 31.53 42.28 23.19
N LYS A 66 31.35 43.57 22.86
CA LYS A 66 30.01 44.15 22.62
C LYS A 66 29.35 43.56 21.37
N ASN A 67 30.16 43.39 20.33
CA ASN A 67 29.72 42.85 19.06
C ASN A 67 30.18 41.42 18.95
N LEU A 68 29.24 40.51 18.82
CA LEU A 68 29.45 39.09 18.65
C LEU A 68 29.15 38.70 17.21
N SER A 69 30.01 37.90 16.63
CA SER A 69 29.83 37.31 15.31
C SER A 69 30.26 35.85 15.33
N GLY A 70 29.91 35.10 14.33
CA GLY A 70 30.24 33.67 14.29
C GLY A 70 29.46 32.85 15.32
N LEU A 71 28.23 33.23 15.61
CA LEU A 71 27.40 32.61 16.63
C LEU A 71 26.60 31.43 16.05
N PHE A 72 26.62 30.31 16.77
CA PHE A 72 25.71 29.21 16.56
C PHE A 72 24.33 29.53 17.10
N ALA A 73 23.33 28.77 16.70
CA ALA A 73 21.99 28.85 17.29
C ALA A 73 22.00 28.46 18.77
N GLY A 74 21.28 29.21 19.59
CA GLY A 74 21.17 29.00 21.03
C GLY A 74 20.85 30.26 21.79
N ASN A 75 20.83 30.14 23.11
CA ASN A 75 20.58 31.24 24.03
C ASN A 75 21.91 31.87 24.45
N TYR A 76 22.04 33.18 24.27
CA TYR A 76 23.18 34.00 24.71
C TYR A 76 22.72 34.89 25.84
N VAL A 77 23.33 34.72 27.02
CA VAL A 77 22.99 35.43 28.24
C VAL A 77 24.05 36.48 28.51
N LEU A 78 23.61 37.74 28.55
CA LEU A 78 24.47 38.88 28.92
C LEU A 78 24.42 39.07 30.44
N THR A 79 25.59 39.05 31.08
CA THR A 79 25.72 39.42 32.49
C THR A 79 26.42 40.77 32.58
N ILE A 80 25.79 41.72 33.29
CA ILE A 80 26.29 43.10 33.43
C ILE A 80 26.58 43.37 34.91
N VAL A 81 27.74 44.00 35.18
CA VAL A 81 28.13 44.42 36.52
C VAL A 81 28.38 45.93 36.49
N SER A 82 27.68 46.67 37.31
CA SER A 82 27.87 48.10 37.49
C SER A 82 28.78 48.38 38.66
N ASN A 83 29.82 49.16 38.45
CA ASN A 83 30.67 49.68 39.51
C ASN A 83 30.05 51.00 40.03
N ILE A 84 29.29 50.93 41.11
CA ILE A 84 28.49 52.07 41.59
C ILE A 84 29.33 53.14 42.33
N ILE A 85 30.56 52.84 42.77
CA ILE A 85 31.36 53.82 43.55
C ILE A 85 32.82 53.83 43.05
N PRO A 86 33.36 54.95 42.58
CA PRO A 86 34.80 55.06 42.31
C PRO A 86 35.59 54.91 43.62
N GLY A 87 36.25 53.77 43.78
CA GLY A 87 37.16 53.50 44.90
C GLY A 87 36.67 52.41 45.91
N ASP A 88 35.47 51.90 45.82
CA ASP A 88 34.99 50.76 46.60
C ASP A 88 34.88 49.50 45.75
N THR A 89 35.88 48.64 45.84
CA THR A 89 35.91 47.37 45.12
C THR A 89 35.04 46.28 45.79
N SER A 90 34.34 46.61 46.90
CA SER A 90 33.57 45.63 47.65
C SER A 90 32.09 45.62 47.30
N SER A 91 31.58 46.60 46.58
CA SER A 91 30.14 46.70 46.15
C SER A 91 29.99 46.52 44.64
N GLN A 92 30.12 45.31 44.16
CA GLN A 92 29.67 44.93 42.82
C GLN A 92 28.24 44.46 42.91
N GLU A 93 27.31 45.26 42.42
CA GLU A 93 25.91 44.80 42.24
C GLU A 93 25.73 44.17 40.87
N LEU A 94 25.33 42.89 40.88
CA LEU A 94 24.81 42.26 39.71
C LEU A 94 23.52 42.96 39.27
N CYS A 95 23.54 43.51 38.08
CA CYS A 95 22.30 44.01 37.48
C CYS A 95 21.46 42.84 37.02
N SER A 96 20.50 42.45 37.82
CA SER A 96 19.51 41.45 37.39
C SER A 96 18.38 42.12 36.61
N ASN A 97 18.45 42.12 35.29
CA ASN A 97 17.31 42.44 34.44
C ASN A 97 16.40 41.21 34.37
N LEU A 98 15.53 41.08 35.37
CA LEU A 98 14.47 40.09 35.36
C LEU A 98 13.14 40.78 34.97
N ASP A 99 12.34 40.10 34.17
CA ASP A 99 10.95 40.53 33.97
C ASP A 99 10.16 40.32 35.26
N ILE A 100 8.89 40.73 35.23
CA ILE A 100 7.98 40.62 36.41
C ILE A 100 7.72 39.17 36.83
N PHE A 101 8.15 38.21 36.04
CA PHE A 101 8.03 36.74 36.29
C PHE A 101 9.38 36.10 36.67
N GLY A 102 10.46 36.90 36.77
CA GLY A 102 11.79 36.40 37.12
C GLY A 102 12.60 35.79 35.96
N ASN A 103 12.21 36.03 34.71
CA ASN A 103 12.97 35.61 33.55
C ASN A 103 14.08 36.62 33.21
N PRO A 104 15.29 36.21 32.87
CA PRO A 104 16.34 37.13 32.49
C PRO A 104 15.99 37.87 31.18
N LEU A 105 15.86 39.20 31.24
CA LEU A 105 15.67 40.06 30.06
C LEU A 105 16.90 40.15 29.16
N ASP A 106 18.01 39.60 29.60
CA ASP A 106 19.32 39.66 28.94
C ASP A 106 19.62 38.46 28.08
N THR A 107 18.64 37.61 27.82
CA THR A 107 18.80 36.41 26.99
C THR A 107 18.40 36.72 25.55
N ILE A 108 19.35 36.67 24.64
CA ILE A 108 19.10 36.80 23.20
C ILE A 108 19.16 35.41 22.57
N ARG A 109 18.09 35.02 21.92
CA ARG A 109 18.00 33.74 21.25
C ARG A 109 18.37 33.87 19.77
N ILE A 110 19.45 33.22 19.38
CA ILE A 110 19.82 33.05 17.97
C ILE A 110 19.15 31.75 17.49
N GLU A 111 18.33 31.85 16.47
CA GLU A 111 17.61 30.74 15.87
C GLU A 111 18.32 30.26 14.61
N GLN A 112 18.00 29.04 14.16
CA GLN A 112 18.40 28.48 12.87
C GLN A 112 17.20 27.85 12.18
N THR A 113 17.29 27.68 10.88
CA THR A 113 16.30 26.92 10.11
C THR A 113 16.47 25.43 10.37
N PHE A 114 15.47 24.63 10.03
CA PHE A 114 15.61 23.19 10.00
C PHE A 114 16.55 22.76 8.88
N GLU A 115 17.18 21.61 9.06
CA GLU A 115 18.04 21.00 8.04
C GLU A 115 17.23 20.74 6.77
N ILE A 116 17.79 21.02 5.59
CA ILE A 116 17.21 20.67 4.30
C ILE A 116 17.27 19.15 4.16
N ASN A 117 16.14 18.53 3.83
CA ASN A 117 16.03 17.10 3.55
C ASN A 117 15.13 16.89 2.33
N ALA A 118 15.28 15.75 1.66
CA ALA A 118 14.38 15.35 0.59
C ALA A 118 13.94 13.89 0.74
N GLU A 119 12.69 13.64 0.39
CA GLU A 119 12.12 12.30 0.24
C GLU A 119 11.83 12.06 -1.24
N PHE A 120 12.10 10.83 -1.68
CA PHE A 120 11.93 10.39 -3.05
C PHE A 120 10.88 9.30 -3.13
N GLN A 121 9.92 9.49 -4.02
CA GLN A 121 8.96 8.46 -4.40
C GLN A 121 9.25 8.04 -5.84
N LEU A 122 9.52 6.75 -6.03
CA LEU A 122 9.78 6.15 -7.33
C LEU A 122 8.48 5.61 -7.93
N THR A 123 8.31 5.80 -9.24
CA THR A 123 7.19 5.26 -10.02
C THR A 123 7.67 4.85 -11.41
N GLY A 124 6.88 4.07 -12.14
CA GLY A 124 7.12 3.75 -13.55
C GLY A 124 8.00 2.53 -13.82
N GLN A 125 8.68 1.96 -12.84
CA GLN A 125 9.47 0.73 -13.05
C GLN A 125 8.57 -0.49 -13.02
N CYS A 126 8.63 -1.31 -14.07
CA CYS A 126 7.90 -2.58 -14.19
C CYS A 126 8.79 -3.80 -14.47
N ASN A 127 10.06 -3.56 -14.79
CA ASN A 127 11.06 -4.62 -15.00
C ASN A 127 12.47 -4.06 -14.75
N GLU A 128 13.48 -4.93 -14.82
CA GLU A 128 14.88 -4.60 -14.55
C GLU A 128 15.47 -3.51 -15.44
N MET A 129 14.92 -3.33 -16.63
CA MET A 129 15.41 -2.39 -17.65
C MET A 129 14.66 -1.06 -17.64
N ASP A 130 13.51 -0.98 -16.96
CA ASP A 130 12.69 0.21 -16.97
C ASP A 130 13.30 1.34 -16.15
N SER A 131 13.20 2.53 -16.70
CA SER A 131 13.54 3.77 -15.98
C SER A 131 12.51 4.10 -14.91
N ALA A 132 12.95 4.79 -13.86
CA ALA A 132 12.11 5.33 -12.82
C ALA A 132 11.81 6.81 -13.05
N ASP A 133 10.58 7.21 -12.74
CA ASP A 133 10.20 8.59 -12.50
C ASP A 133 10.30 8.89 -11.01
N VAL A 134 10.82 10.05 -10.66
CA VAL A 134 11.11 10.44 -9.28
C VAL A 134 10.31 11.68 -8.92
N LEU A 135 9.42 11.53 -7.94
CA LEU A 135 8.74 12.64 -7.28
C LEU A 135 9.53 13.01 -6.03
N THR A 136 9.89 14.28 -5.90
CA THR A 136 10.74 14.78 -4.81
C THR A 136 9.95 15.71 -3.90
N SER A 137 9.96 15.43 -2.60
CA SER A 137 9.43 16.29 -1.54
C SER A 137 10.59 16.87 -0.74
N ILE A 138 10.66 18.21 -0.63
CA ILE A 138 11.76 18.93 0.04
C ILE A 138 11.20 19.57 1.31
N PHE A 139 11.93 19.40 2.43
CA PHE A 139 11.59 19.91 3.75
C PHE A 139 12.77 20.67 4.35
N GLY A 140 12.49 21.54 5.33
CA GLY A 140 13.52 22.34 6.01
C GLY A 140 14.10 23.44 5.12
N GLY A 141 15.13 24.14 5.58
CA GLY A 141 15.66 25.33 4.90
C GLY A 141 14.64 26.45 4.77
N THR A 142 14.89 27.38 3.86
CA THR A 142 14.03 28.52 3.54
C THR A 142 13.68 28.53 2.06
N PRO A 143 12.39 28.25 1.68
CA PRO A 143 12.00 28.30 0.28
C PRO A 143 12.06 29.72 -0.31
N PRO A 144 12.17 29.88 -1.66
CA PRO A 144 12.17 28.82 -2.67
C PRO A 144 13.48 28.05 -2.77
N TYR A 145 13.39 26.81 -3.32
CA TYR A 145 14.55 25.96 -3.55
C TYR A 145 14.93 25.92 -5.03
N SER A 146 16.22 25.83 -5.30
CA SER A 146 16.76 25.40 -6.58
C SER A 146 17.36 23.99 -6.43
N THR A 147 17.24 23.19 -7.48
CA THR A 147 17.64 21.78 -7.51
C THR A 147 18.63 21.54 -8.65
N LEU A 148 19.56 20.63 -8.44
CA LEU A 148 20.50 20.16 -9.46
C LEU A 148 20.78 18.68 -9.25
N TRP A 149 20.34 17.86 -10.19
CA TRP A 149 20.64 16.44 -10.24
C TRP A 149 22.04 16.14 -10.79
N SER A 150 22.62 15.01 -10.44
CA SER A 150 23.88 14.53 -11.01
C SER A 150 23.83 14.30 -12.52
N THR A 151 22.64 14.24 -13.11
CA THR A 151 22.43 14.19 -14.56
C THR A 151 22.57 15.57 -15.25
N GLY A 152 22.61 16.65 -14.46
CA GLY A 152 22.56 18.03 -14.95
C GLY A 152 21.16 18.62 -15.05
N ASP A 153 20.11 17.85 -14.75
CA ASP A 153 18.74 18.34 -14.71
C ASP A 153 18.50 19.23 -13.49
N THR A 154 17.71 20.29 -13.66
CA THR A 154 17.38 21.25 -12.60
C THR A 154 15.93 21.18 -12.14
N SER A 155 15.16 20.27 -12.70
CA SER A 155 13.77 20.04 -12.29
C SER A 155 13.71 19.45 -10.89
N ARG A 156 12.70 19.82 -10.10
CA ARG A 156 12.46 19.23 -8.79
C ARG A 156 12.16 17.72 -8.90
N ASN A 157 11.26 17.36 -9.80
CA ASN A 157 10.95 15.98 -10.16
C ASN A 157 11.72 15.63 -11.43
N ILE A 158 12.23 14.42 -11.52
CA ILE A 158 12.98 13.96 -12.69
C ILE A 158 12.40 12.66 -13.20
N ASN A 159 12.38 12.50 -14.53
CA ASN A 159 11.82 11.31 -15.17
C ASN A 159 12.91 10.53 -15.90
N ASN A 160 12.63 9.27 -16.20
CA ASN A 160 13.48 8.38 -17.00
C ASN A 160 14.88 8.13 -16.42
N LEU A 161 15.03 8.05 -15.10
CA LEU A 161 16.28 7.63 -14.48
C LEU A 161 16.47 6.12 -14.59
N GLN A 162 17.55 5.71 -15.22
CA GLN A 162 17.88 4.28 -15.40
C GLN A 162 18.31 3.64 -14.06
N PRO A 163 17.94 2.38 -13.80
CA PRO A 163 18.47 1.65 -12.66
C PRO A 163 20.00 1.62 -12.68
N ASN A 164 20.61 2.01 -11.57
CA ASN A 164 22.05 1.94 -11.39
C ASN A 164 22.39 1.49 -9.97
N PRO A 165 22.61 0.20 -9.73
CA PRO A 165 22.91 -0.32 -8.40
C PRO A 165 24.29 0.05 -7.90
N LEU A 166 25.20 0.45 -8.78
CA LEU A 166 26.59 0.76 -8.44
C LEU A 166 26.79 2.23 -8.03
N LEU A 167 26.14 3.15 -8.73
CA LEU A 167 26.30 4.59 -8.52
C LEU A 167 24.94 5.24 -8.23
N PRO A 168 24.76 5.82 -7.04
CA PRO A 168 23.53 6.55 -6.74
C PRO A 168 23.47 7.85 -7.54
N TYR A 169 22.26 8.27 -7.88
CA TYR A 169 21.99 9.63 -8.30
C TYR A 169 22.11 10.57 -7.11
N SER A 170 22.55 11.79 -7.32
CA SER A 170 22.55 12.82 -6.28
C SER A 170 21.69 14.00 -6.69
N LEU A 171 20.98 14.57 -5.71
CA LEU A 171 20.23 15.81 -5.82
C LEU A 171 20.87 16.85 -4.89
N THR A 172 21.41 17.91 -5.46
CA THR A 172 21.85 19.08 -4.69
C THR A 172 20.70 20.07 -4.63
N ILE A 173 20.32 20.44 -3.42
CA ILE A 173 19.24 21.38 -3.11
C ILE A 173 19.88 22.64 -2.53
N THR A 174 19.50 23.80 -3.04
CA THR A 174 19.95 25.10 -2.53
C THR A 174 18.71 25.92 -2.19
N ASP A 175 18.64 26.43 -0.97
CA ASP A 175 17.58 27.34 -0.54
C ASP A 175 17.87 28.81 -0.91
N VAL A 176 16.91 29.71 -0.60
CA VAL A 176 17.06 31.14 -0.92
C VAL A 176 18.22 31.80 -0.17
N ASN A 177 18.63 31.26 0.98
CA ASN A 177 19.75 31.76 1.78
C ASN A 177 21.12 31.22 1.30
N GLY A 178 21.12 30.35 0.28
CA GLY A 178 22.32 29.70 -0.23
C GLY A 178 22.74 28.46 0.55
N CYS A 179 21.90 27.94 1.44
CA CYS A 179 22.17 26.70 2.18
C CYS A 179 22.09 25.51 1.24
N LEU A 180 23.08 24.66 1.30
CA LEU A 180 23.27 23.52 0.40
C LEU A 180 23.04 22.20 1.13
N ARG A 181 22.31 21.30 0.51
CA ARG A 181 22.19 19.89 0.90
C ARG A 181 22.26 18.99 -0.31
N THR A 182 23.00 17.89 -0.20
CA THR A 182 23.01 16.85 -1.23
C THR A 182 22.45 15.57 -0.66
N GLU A 183 21.40 15.09 -1.31
CA GLU A 183 20.75 13.81 -1.03
C GLU A 183 21.07 12.79 -2.11
N TYR A 184 21.07 11.51 -1.74
CA TYR A 184 21.44 10.43 -2.64
C TYR A 184 20.28 9.47 -2.83
N LEU A 185 20.00 9.16 -4.09
CA LEU A 185 18.95 8.23 -4.51
C LEU A 185 19.57 7.05 -5.24
N ARG A 186 19.32 5.84 -4.74
CA ARG A 186 19.68 4.61 -5.43
C ARG A 186 18.44 4.02 -6.09
N ILE A 187 18.52 3.80 -7.40
CA ILE A 187 17.48 3.13 -8.17
C ILE A 187 17.96 1.72 -8.46
N ASN A 188 17.34 0.75 -7.84
CA ASN A 188 17.66 -0.65 -8.06
C ASN A 188 16.78 -1.22 -9.18
N PRO A 189 17.31 -2.14 -10.02
CA PRO A 189 16.46 -2.91 -10.93
C PRO A 189 15.42 -3.70 -10.11
N ILE A 190 14.19 -3.77 -10.61
CA ILE A 190 13.14 -4.60 -10.01
C ILE A 190 12.78 -5.72 -10.98
N PRO A 191 12.53 -6.95 -10.51
CA PRO A 191 12.10 -8.04 -11.38
C PRO A 191 10.72 -7.72 -11.96
N SER A 192 10.50 -8.16 -13.20
CA SER A 192 9.15 -8.10 -13.80
C SER A 192 8.20 -9.01 -13.04
N MET A 193 6.95 -8.60 -12.97
CA MET A 193 5.89 -9.40 -12.35
C MET A 193 5.83 -10.79 -13.03
N GLN A 194 5.88 -11.84 -12.22
CA GLN A 194 5.76 -13.23 -12.65
C GLN A 194 4.46 -13.82 -12.13
N THR A 195 3.73 -14.50 -13.00
CA THR A 195 2.44 -15.10 -12.68
C THR A 195 2.46 -16.60 -12.95
N PHE A 196 1.69 -17.33 -12.16
CA PHE A 196 1.42 -18.75 -12.35
C PHE A 196 -0.08 -18.97 -12.25
N THR A 197 -0.63 -19.71 -13.19
CA THR A 197 -2.05 -20.04 -13.21
C THR A 197 -2.27 -21.51 -12.97
N SER A 198 -3.42 -21.84 -12.38
CA SER A 198 -3.90 -23.21 -12.27
C SER A 198 -5.43 -23.23 -12.35
N SER A 199 -5.99 -24.36 -12.77
CA SER A 199 -7.44 -24.55 -12.85
C SER A 199 -7.89 -25.87 -12.23
N VAL A 200 -9.12 -25.89 -11.79
CA VAL A 200 -9.88 -27.12 -11.56
C VAL A 200 -10.90 -27.21 -12.70
N GLY A 201 -10.79 -28.24 -13.51
CA GLY A 201 -11.71 -28.52 -14.60
C GLY A 201 -13.11 -28.88 -14.07
N VAL A 202 -14.04 -29.00 -14.98
CA VAL A 202 -15.42 -29.43 -14.69
C VAL A 202 -15.65 -30.84 -15.24
N ILE A 203 -16.58 -31.54 -14.64
CA ILE A 203 -16.90 -32.91 -15.07
C ILE A 203 -17.63 -32.91 -16.42
N CYS A 204 -18.56 -31.96 -16.59
CA CYS A 204 -19.40 -31.88 -17.79
C CYS A 204 -19.44 -30.46 -18.37
N VAL A 205 -19.82 -30.34 -19.64
CA VAL A 205 -19.92 -29.07 -20.38
C VAL A 205 -20.85 -28.06 -19.69
N ASP A 206 -21.96 -28.54 -19.09
CA ASP A 206 -22.92 -27.70 -18.37
C ASP A 206 -22.60 -27.51 -16.88
N ASP A 207 -21.54 -28.14 -16.40
CA ASP A 207 -21.09 -28.02 -15.01
C ASP A 207 -20.49 -26.62 -14.77
N LYS A 208 -20.76 -26.10 -13.58
CA LYS A 208 -20.24 -24.81 -13.10
C LYS A 208 -19.39 -24.99 -11.84
N SER A 209 -18.75 -26.13 -11.69
CA SER A 209 -17.87 -26.39 -10.53
C SER A 209 -16.42 -26.01 -10.76
N GLY A 210 -16.08 -25.41 -11.91
CA GLY A 210 -14.74 -25.01 -12.26
C GLY A 210 -14.17 -23.93 -11.34
N GLU A 211 -12.84 -23.92 -11.21
CA GLU A 211 -12.11 -22.94 -10.43
C GLU A 211 -10.87 -22.48 -11.21
N ALA A 212 -10.68 -21.17 -11.29
CA ALA A 212 -9.49 -20.54 -11.88
C ALA A 212 -8.69 -19.84 -10.80
N ARG A 213 -7.36 -20.01 -10.81
CA ARG A 213 -6.44 -19.47 -9.83
C ARG A 213 -5.27 -18.80 -10.52
N VAL A 214 -4.82 -17.68 -9.94
CA VAL A 214 -3.59 -17.00 -10.31
C VAL A 214 -2.78 -16.67 -9.06
N TYR A 215 -1.47 -16.84 -9.17
CA TYR A 215 -0.49 -16.51 -8.15
C TYR A 215 0.51 -15.55 -8.75
N VAL A 216 0.95 -14.57 -7.95
CA VAL A 216 2.01 -13.62 -8.29
C VAL A 216 3.21 -13.89 -7.39
N SER A 217 4.40 -14.10 -7.97
CA SER A 217 5.64 -14.39 -7.24
C SER A 217 6.62 -13.23 -7.20
N GLU A 218 6.54 -12.32 -8.17
CA GLU A 218 7.40 -11.16 -8.30
C GLU A 218 6.55 -9.92 -8.58
N GLY A 219 7.11 -8.73 -8.39
CA GLY A 219 6.42 -7.44 -8.52
C GLY A 219 6.32 -6.71 -7.18
N ASN A 220 5.64 -5.57 -7.17
CA ASN A 220 5.51 -4.70 -5.99
C ASN A 220 4.10 -4.75 -5.38
N PRO A 221 3.85 -5.49 -4.27
CA PRO A 221 2.53 -5.56 -3.66
C PRO A 221 2.10 -4.22 -3.02
N PRO A 222 0.78 -3.99 -2.80
CA PRO A 222 -0.33 -4.90 -3.08
C PRO A 222 -0.68 -5.02 -4.57
N PHE A 223 -1.25 -6.18 -4.95
CA PHE A 223 -1.72 -6.43 -6.30
C PHE A 223 -3.23 -6.24 -6.38
N LEU A 224 -3.69 -5.67 -7.50
CA LEU A 224 -5.09 -5.59 -7.87
C LEU A 224 -5.38 -6.60 -8.98
N PHE A 225 -6.31 -7.52 -8.74
CA PHE A 225 -6.73 -8.52 -9.70
C PHE A 225 -8.07 -8.13 -10.32
N LEU A 226 -8.16 -8.17 -11.63
CA LEU A 226 -9.38 -7.88 -12.37
C LEU A 226 -9.65 -9.01 -13.37
N TRP A 227 -10.56 -9.91 -13.02
CA TRP A 227 -10.99 -11.00 -13.89
C TRP A 227 -11.97 -10.52 -14.95
N SER A 228 -11.92 -11.17 -16.15
CA SER A 228 -12.93 -10.99 -17.18
C SER A 228 -14.30 -11.43 -16.66
N ASN A 229 -15.35 -10.67 -16.97
CA ASN A 229 -16.72 -10.90 -16.51
C ASN A 229 -16.85 -10.75 -14.98
N ASP A 230 -17.59 -9.83 -14.53
CA ASP A 230 -17.86 -9.38 -13.15
C ASP A 230 -18.18 -10.57 -12.20
N TYR A 231 -17.16 -11.33 -11.75
CA TYR A 231 -17.33 -12.49 -10.88
C TYR A 231 -17.50 -12.04 -9.43
N SER A 232 -18.63 -12.36 -8.85
CA SER A 232 -18.97 -12.01 -7.47
C SER A 232 -18.30 -12.90 -6.40
N LYS A 233 -17.58 -13.96 -6.81
CA LYS A 233 -16.93 -14.92 -5.90
C LYS A 233 -15.42 -14.91 -6.10
N ILE A 234 -14.81 -13.82 -5.71
CA ILE A 234 -13.37 -13.63 -5.74
C ILE A 234 -12.82 -13.87 -4.34
N TYR A 235 -11.77 -14.71 -4.25
CA TYR A 235 -10.97 -14.90 -3.04
C TYR A 235 -9.59 -14.35 -3.35
N GLU A 236 -9.17 -13.33 -2.59
CA GLU A 236 -7.90 -12.65 -2.83
C GLU A 236 -7.10 -12.52 -1.54
N ASP A 237 -5.79 -12.61 -1.67
CA ASP A 237 -4.82 -12.15 -0.69
C ASP A 237 -3.75 -11.30 -1.38
N SER A 238 -2.65 -10.98 -0.68
CA SER A 238 -1.60 -10.09 -1.20
C SER A 238 -0.91 -10.58 -2.49
N SER A 239 -1.00 -11.86 -2.84
CA SER A 239 -0.31 -12.47 -3.98
C SER A 239 -1.12 -13.54 -4.71
N TYR A 240 -2.39 -13.66 -4.42
CA TYR A 240 -3.24 -14.72 -4.91
C TYR A 240 -4.66 -14.23 -5.18
N SER A 241 -5.26 -14.70 -6.29
CA SER A 241 -6.68 -14.53 -6.58
C SER A 241 -7.27 -15.80 -7.17
N CYS A 242 -8.52 -16.09 -6.81
CA CYS A 242 -9.26 -17.27 -7.24
C CYS A 242 -10.72 -16.92 -7.51
N ILE A 243 -11.23 -17.37 -8.64
CA ILE A 243 -12.67 -17.34 -8.98
C ILE A 243 -13.21 -18.76 -9.09
N LYS A 244 -14.48 -18.94 -8.68
CA LYS A 244 -15.15 -20.24 -8.61
C LYS A 244 -16.49 -20.24 -9.34
N GLU A 245 -17.09 -21.41 -9.42
CA GLU A 245 -18.37 -21.66 -10.10
C GLU A 245 -18.31 -21.35 -11.60
N LEU A 246 -17.23 -21.79 -12.23
CA LEU A 246 -16.92 -21.51 -13.62
C LEU A 246 -17.41 -22.65 -14.54
N SER A 247 -17.97 -22.26 -15.67
CA SER A 247 -18.21 -23.15 -16.82
C SER A 247 -16.92 -23.35 -17.62
N PRO A 248 -16.86 -24.35 -18.50
CA PRO A 248 -15.76 -24.48 -19.48
C PRO A 248 -15.63 -23.24 -20.34
N ASP A 249 -14.51 -22.55 -20.22
CA ASP A 249 -14.18 -21.35 -21.01
C ASP A 249 -12.72 -20.93 -20.73
N ILE A 250 -12.27 -19.87 -21.41
CA ILE A 250 -11.00 -19.19 -21.14
C ILE A 250 -11.29 -17.92 -20.36
N TYR A 251 -10.70 -17.82 -19.18
CA TYR A 251 -10.83 -16.70 -18.26
C TYR A 251 -9.55 -15.85 -18.29
N TYR A 252 -9.71 -14.54 -18.38
CA TYR A 252 -8.61 -13.58 -18.41
C TYR A 252 -8.53 -12.89 -17.06
N VAL A 253 -7.32 -12.64 -16.57
CA VAL A 253 -7.07 -11.83 -15.40
C VAL A 253 -6.05 -10.74 -15.72
N ASN A 254 -6.41 -9.49 -15.47
CA ASN A 254 -5.49 -8.37 -15.48
C ASN A 254 -5.01 -8.14 -14.04
N ILE A 255 -3.70 -8.03 -13.87
CA ILE A 255 -3.06 -7.87 -12.58
C ILE A 255 -2.25 -6.58 -12.61
N THR A 256 -2.53 -5.68 -11.68
CA THR A 256 -1.81 -4.42 -11.54
C THR A 256 -1.11 -4.38 -10.19
N ASP A 257 0.17 -4.07 -10.16
CA ASP A 257 0.93 -3.91 -8.93
C ASP A 257 0.87 -2.47 -8.37
N ASN A 258 1.49 -2.23 -7.22
CA ASN A 258 1.51 -0.92 -6.58
C ASN A 258 2.29 0.16 -7.36
N ASN A 259 3.15 -0.23 -8.30
CA ASN A 259 3.85 0.69 -9.21
C ASN A 259 3.00 1.05 -10.44
N GLY A 260 1.82 0.43 -10.60
CA GLY A 260 0.96 0.58 -11.78
C GLY A 260 1.35 -0.34 -12.94
N CYS A 261 2.23 -1.31 -12.71
CA CYS A 261 2.63 -2.29 -13.70
C CYS A 261 1.52 -3.27 -13.98
N LEU A 262 1.18 -3.45 -15.25
CA LEU A 262 0.09 -4.31 -15.69
C LEU A 262 0.64 -5.58 -16.35
N THR A 263 0.12 -6.73 -15.94
CA THR A 263 0.26 -8.00 -16.66
C THR A 263 -1.11 -8.64 -16.89
N GLN A 264 -1.20 -9.52 -17.88
CA GLN A 264 -2.41 -10.27 -18.18
C GLN A 264 -2.05 -11.75 -18.28
N ASP A 265 -2.91 -12.59 -17.68
CA ASP A 265 -2.78 -14.03 -17.80
C ASP A 265 -4.13 -14.67 -18.14
N THR A 266 -4.11 -15.96 -18.49
CA THR A 266 -5.29 -16.71 -18.89
C THR A 266 -5.36 -18.03 -18.17
N VAL A 267 -6.59 -18.45 -17.83
CA VAL A 267 -6.89 -19.76 -17.24
C VAL A 267 -7.97 -20.45 -18.03
N GLU A 268 -7.65 -21.61 -18.58
CA GLU A 268 -8.62 -22.43 -19.32
C GLU A 268 -9.26 -23.45 -18.37
N ILE A 269 -10.58 -23.45 -18.32
CA ILE A 269 -11.39 -24.49 -17.64
C ILE A 269 -11.82 -25.48 -18.68
N LYS A 270 -11.31 -26.72 -18.57
CA LYS A 270 -11.63 -27.81 -19.49
C LYS A 270 -12.66 -28.74 -18.88
N PRO A 271 -13.63 -29.21 -19.67
CA PRO A 271 -14.53 -30.25 -19.22
C PRO A 271 -13.85 -31.62 -19.31
N ASP A 272 -14.13 -32.49 -18.33
CA ASP A 272 -13.78 -33.91 -18.36
C ASP A 272 -14.99 -34.72 -18.86
N TYR A 273 -15.00 -35.02 -20.15
CA TYR A 273 -16.14 -35.67 -20.79
C TYR A 273 -16.42 -37.11 -20.31
N ASN A 274 -15.50 -37.70 -19.55
CA ASN A 274 -15.59 -39.12 -19.15
C ASN A 274 -16.71 -39.41 -18.13
N VAL A 275 -17.39 -38.40 -17.59
CA VAL A 275 -18.35 -38.56 -16.47
C VAL A 275 -19.69 -37.88 -16.71
N CYS A 276 -19.96 -37.37 -17.91
CA CYS A 276 -21.16 -36.57 -18.18
C CYS A 276 -22.48 -37.37 -18.26
N LEU A 277 -22.43 -38.65 -18.54
CA LEU A 277 -23.64 -39.45 -18.65
C LEU A 277 -24.16 -39.90 -17.28
N SER A 278 -25.46 -39.66 -17.01
CA SER A 278 -26.11 -40.14 -15.80
C SER A 278 -27.41 -40.86 -16.15
N PRO A 279 -27.32 -42.17 -16.49
CA PRO A 279 -28.51 -42.98 -16.78
C PRO A 279 -29.39 -43.21 -15.56
N THR A 280 -30.69 -43.03 -15.69
CA THR A 280 -31.65 -43.30 -14.61
C THR A 280 -31.64 -44.79 -14.26
N LYS A 281 -31.72 -45.11 -12.97
CA LYS A 281 -31.62 -46.50 -12.47
C LYS A 281 -32.93 -47.25 -12.58
N VAL A 282 -34.05 -46.56 -12.62
CA VAL A 282 -35.40 -47.14 -12.59
C VAL A 282 -36.29 -46.32 -13.52
N PHE A 283 -37.13 -47.00 -14.29
CA PHE A 283 -38.20 -46.36 -15.05
C PHE A 283 -39.44 -47.26 -15.09
N SER A 284 -40.61 -46.67 -15.33
CA SER A 284 -41.90 -47.38 -15.24
C SER A 284 -42.74 -47.20 -16.52
N PRO A 285 -42.48 -47.97 -17.57
CA PRO A 285 -43.18 -47.82 -18.84
C PRO A 285 -44.60 -48.39 -18.78
N ASN A 286 -45.52 -47.69 -18.10
CA ASN A 286 -46.94 -48.05 -17.91
C ASN A 286 -47.88 -47.13 -18.68
N ASN A 287 -47.31 -46.13 -19.41
CA ASN A 287 -47.99 -45.16 -20.25
C ASN A 287 -48.88 -44.16 -19.47
N ASP A 288 -48.48 -43.82 -18.25
CA ASP A 288 -49.15 -42.81 -17.41
C ASP A 288 -48.55 -41.38 -17.62
N GLY A 289 -47.52 -41.25 -18.44
CA GLY A 289 -46.79 -40.00 -18.72
C GLY A 289 -45.65 -39.68 -17.75
N ILE A 290 -45.38 -40.60 -16.79
CA ILE A 290 -44.32 -40.39 -15.78
C ILE A 290 -43.30 -41.55 -15.87
N ASN A 291 -42.04 -41.23 -16.14
CA ASN A 291 -40.96 -42.22 -16.27
C ASN A 291 -41.26 -43.36 -17.26
N ASP A 292 -42.00 -43.11 -18.31
CA ASP A 292 -42.36 -44.10 -19.35
C ASP A 292 -41.20 -44.46 -20.27
N ILE A 293 -40.16 -43.65 -20.29
CA ILE A 293 -38.93 -43.87 -21.06
C ILE A 293 -37.72 -44.02 -20.13
N TRP A 294 -36.73 -44.75 -20.56
CA TRP A 294 -35.43 -44.74 -19.88
C TRP A 294 -34.63 -43.53 -20.28
N GLU A 295 -34.46 -42.60 -19.34
CA GLU A 295 -33.77 -41.35 -19.54
C GLU A 295 -32.26 -41.48 -19.23
N ILE A 296 -31.41 -40.99 -20.12
CA ILE A 296 -29.99 -40.91 -19.95
C ILE A 296 -29.64 -39.43 -19.94
N ILE A 297 -29.47 -38.85 -18.74
CA ILE A 297 -29.15 -37.43 -18.60
C ILE A 297 -27.87 -37.12 -19.32
N ASN A 298 -27.80 -36.02 -20.07
CA ASN A 298 -26.71 -35.55 -20.88
C ASN A 298 -26.34 -36.42 -22.10
N ILE A 299 -27.21 -37.32 -22.57
CA ILE A 299 -26.92 -38.13 -23.77
C ILE A 299 -26.83 -37.26 -25.03
N GLU A 300 -27.48 -36.10 -25.04
CA GLU A 300 -27.48 -35.14 -26.14
C GLU A 300 -26.10 -34.58 -26.45
N ILE A 301 -25.19 -34.59 -25.47
CA ILE A 301 -23.76 -34.19 -25.64
C ILE A 301 -23.02 -35.21 -26.52
N TYR A 302 -23.51 -36.42 -26.63
CA TYR A 302 -22.91 -37.56 -27.37
C TYR A 302 -23.83 -38.09 -28.46
N PRO A 303 -24.07 -37.34 -29.54
CA PRO A 303 -25.06 -37.70 -30.56
C PRO A 303 -24.72 -38.99 -31.30
N GLN A 304 -23.48 -39.49 -31.26
CA GLN A 304 -23.02 -40.74 -31.88
C GLN A 304 -23.05 -41.93 -30.88
N ALA A 305 -23.50 -41.72 -29.66
CA ALA A 305 -23.45 -42.79 -28.63
C ALA A 305 -24.27 -43.98 -29.06
N LEU A 306 -23.67 -45.19 -28.85
CA LEU A 306 -24.36 -46.45 -29.03
C LEU A 306 -24.87 -46.98 -27.68
N VAL A 307 -26.16 -47.09 -27.54
CA VAL A 307 -26.86 -47.63 -26.36
C VAL A 307 -27.30 -49.04 -26.59
N GLU A 308 -26.87 -49.97 -25.73
CA GLU A 308 -27.18 -51.39 -25.79
C GLU A 308 -27.72 -51.82 -24.40
N ILE A 309 -28.77 -52.65 -24.40
CA ILE A 309 -29.36 -53.19 -23.19
C ILE A 309 -29.45 -54.71 -23.30
N TYR A 310 -29.13 -55.37 -22.20
CA TYR A 310 -29.06 -56.85 -22.13
C TYR A 310 -29.89 -57.35 -20.96
N SER A 311 -30.54 -58.53 -21.19
CA SER A 311 -31.20 -59.28 -20.11
C SER A 311 -30.16 -59.83 -19.13
N LYS A 312 -30.59 -60.35 -17.99
CA LYS A 312 -29.73 -61.03 -17.00
C LYS A 312 -28.99 -62.24 -17.57
N SER A 313 -29.54 -62.87 -18.60
CA SER A 313 -28.90 -64.00 -19.31
C SER A 313 -27.92 -63.60 -20.39
N GLY A 314 -27.65 -62.28 -20.57
CA GLY A 314 -26.74 -61.77 -21.59
C GLY A 314 -27.34 -61.60 -23.00
N TYR A 315 -28.67 -61.83 -23.13
CA TYR A 315 -29.37 -61.63 -24.40
C TYR A 315 -29.56 -60.15 -24.63
N GLN A 316 -29.18 -59.59 -25.83
CA GLN A 316 -29.35 -58.21 -26.21
C GLN A 316 -30.82 -57.94 -26.52
N VAL A 317 -31.47 -57.07 -25.72
CA VAL A 317 -32.87 -56.74 -25.86
C VAL A 317 -33.11 -55.39 -26.56
N TYR A 318 -32.09 -54.54 -26.57
CA TYR A 318 -32.20 -53.25 -27.21
C TYR A 318 -30.81 -52.81 -27.74
N ARG A 319 -30.80 -52.14 -28.88
CA ARG A 319 -29.62 -51.52 -29.47
C ARG A 319 -30.03 -50.30 -30.28
N ARG A 320 -29.47 -49.15 -29.97
CA ARG A 320 -29.72 -47.94 -30.73
C ARG A 320 -28.47 -47.06 -30.73
N ARG A 321 -28.14 -46.54 -31.94
CA ARG A 321 -27.19 -45.44 -32.11
C ARG A 321 -28.02 -44.13 -32.16
N ASP A 322 -27.39 -42.97 -31.84
CA ASP A 322 -28.06 -41.68 -31.83
C ASP A 322 -29.29 -41.66 -30.89
N TYR A 323 -29.08 -42.14 -29.65
CA TYR A 323 -30.10 -42.21 -28.65
C TYR A 323 -30.53 -40.79 -28.19
N VAL A 324 -31.84 -40.53 -28.12
CA VAL A 324 -32.43 -39.27 -27.68
C VAL A 324 -33.46 -39.54 -26.61
N ASN A 325 -33.52 -38.69 -25.56
CA ASN A 325 -34.53 -38.73 -24.50
C ASN A 325 -35.88 -38.21 -24.99
N SER A 326 -36.45 -38.85 -26.00
CA SER A 326 -37.76 -38.51 -26.52
C SER A 326 -38.72 -39.72 -26.47
N ILE A 327 -40.01 -39.43 -26.44
CA ILE A 327 -41.02 -40.50 -26.40
C ILE A 327 -40.96 -41.42 -27.64
N ASP A 328 -40.44 -40.95 -28.78
CA ASP A 328 -40.34 -41.70 -30.02
C ASP A 328 -39.05 -42.53 -30.11
N ASP A 329 -37.98 -42.07 -29.51
CA ASP A 329 -36.62 -42.63 -29.70
C ASP A 329 -36.05 -43.36 -28.50
N ALA A 330 -36.49 -43.01 -27.28
CA ALA A 330 -35.95 -43.62 -26.07
C ALA A 330 -36.48 -45.06 -25.83
N PHE A 331 -35.72 -45.81 -25.02
CA PHE A 331 -36.11 -47.15 -24.63
C PHE A 331 -37.33 -47.15 -23.72
N LYS A 332 -38.37 -47.91 -24.13
CA LYS A 332 -39.69 -48.02 -23.45
C LYS A 332 -39.92 -49.38 -22.81
N GLY A 333 -38.86 -50.14 -22.58
CA GLY A 333 -39.01 -51.51 -22.06
C GLY A 333 -39.65 -52.48 -23.05
N ILE A 334 -39.39 -52.26 -24.36
CA ILE A 334 -39.82 -53.11 -25.46
C ILE A 334 -38.56 -53.65 -26.15
N ASP A 335 -38.54 -54.97 -26.46
CA ASP A 335 -37.39 -55.56 -27.15
C ASP A 335 -37.34 -55.20 -28.63
N MET A 336 -36.27 -55.62 -29.33
CA MET A 336 -36.08 -55.36 -30.76
C MET A 336 -37.11 -56.10 -31.64
N HIS A 337 -37.93 -56.99 -31.09
CA HIS A 337 -39.01 -57.76 -31.78
C HIS A 337 -40.39 -57.18 -31.47
N GLY A 338 -40.48 -56.12 -30.67
CA GLY A 338 -41.73 -55.49 -30.26
C GLY A 338 -42.41 -56.13 -29.03
N ASN A 339 -41.76 -57.04 -28.32
CA ASN A 339 -42.27 -57.67 -27.14
C ASN A 339 -42.06 -56.82 -25.90
N ILE A 340 -43.08 -56.75 -25.04
CA ILE A 340 -42.98 -56.06 -23.76
C ILE A 340 -42.05 -56.83 -22.82
N LEU A 341 -41.03 -56.19 -22.30
CA LEU A 341 -40.07 -56.77 -21.37
C LEU A 341 -40.69 -56.81 -19.95
N PRO A 342 -40.46 -57.89 -19.17
CA PRO A 342 -40.96 -57.99 -17.82
C PRO A 342 -40.29 -57.05 -16.83
N SER A 343 -40.97 -56.78 -15.69
CA SER A 343 -40.35 -56.09 -14.55
C SER A 343 -39.11 -56.88 -14.08
N ALA A 344 -37.94 -56.33 -14.27
CA ALA A 344 -36.67 -56.95 -13.93
C ALA A 344 -35.52 -55.92 -14.01
N THR A 345 -34.34 -56.31 -13.54
CA THR A 345 -33.11 -55.56 -13.73
C THR A 345 -32.42 -56.02 -15.00
N TYR A 346 -32.05 -55.08 -15.82
CA TYR A 346 -31.32 -55.21 -17.08
C TYR A 346 -29.94 -54.56 -16.95
N TYR A 347 -29.05 -54.92 -17.85
CA TYR A 347 -27.71 -54.33 -17.91
C TYR A 347 -27.61 -53.47 -19.16
N TYR A 348 -27.00 -52.31 -19.03
CA TYR A 348 -26.76 -51.44 -20.17
C TYR A 348 -25.25 -51.27 -20.45
N VAL A 349 -24.95 -50.98 -21.69
CA VAL A 349 -23.63 -50.57 -22.20
C VAL A 349 -23.87 -49.36 -23.10
N ILE A 350 -23.23 -48.24 -22.79
CA ILE A 350 -23.24 -47.03 -23.61
C ILE A 350 -21.82 -46.81 -24.08
N SER A 351 -21.59 -46.92 -25.40
CA SER A 351 -20.29 -46.69 -26.02
C SER A 351 -20.25 -45.33 -26.71
N ILE A 352 -19.24 -44.53 -26.42
CA ILE A 352 -19.02 -43.22 -27.02
C ILE A 352 -17.80 -43.33 -27.87
N ASP A 353 -17.98 -43.56 -29.19
CA ASP A 353 -16.90 -43.84 -30.12
C ASP A 353 -15.90 -42.70 -30.23
N ASP A 354 -16.35 -41.43 -30.15
CA ASP A 354 -15.51 -40.24 -30.32
C ASP A 354 -14.41 -40.08 -29.22
N ILE A 355 -14.69 -40.56 -28.01
CA ILE A 355 -13.76 -40.49 -26.86
C ILE A 355 -13.28 -41.84 -26.39
N GLY A 356 -13.77 -42.92 -26.98
CA GLY A 356 -13.35 -44.28 -26.64
C GLY A 356 -13.86 -44.82 -25.31
N ASP A 357 -14.81 -44.12 -24.67
CA ASP A 357 -15.37 -44.48 -23.36
C ASP A 357 -16.56 -45.40 -23.44
N VAL A 358 -16.69 -46.26 -22.42
CA VAL A 358 -17.77 -47.22 -22.29
C VAL A 358 -18.38 -47.16 -20.90
N PHE A 359 -19.64 -46.76 -20.82
CA PHE A 359 -20.43 -46.71 -19.56
C PHE A 359 -21.23 -48.02 -19.43
N LYS A 360 -21.17 -48.63 -18.25
CA LYS A 360 -21.90 -49.87 -17.95
C LYS A 360 -22.61 -49.76 -16.63
N GLY A 361 -23.80 -50.29 -16.57
CA GLY A 361 -24.58 -50.28 -15.35
C GLY A 361 -25.82 -51.12 -15.44
N THR A 362 -26.72 -50.88 -14.50
CA THR A 362 -28.02 -51.56 -14.42
C THR A 362 -29.16 -50.58 -14.48
N LEU A 363 -30.22 -50.98 -15.13
CA LEU A 363 -31.52 -50.31 -15.09
C LEU A 363 -32.62 -51.29 -14.68
N THR A 364 -33.63 -50.82 -13.98
CA THR A 364 -34.76 -51.65 -13.51
C THR A 364 -36.03 -51.15 -14.15
N ILE A 365 -36.73 -52.09 -14.80
CA ILE A 365 -38.10 -51.88 -15.30
C ILE A 365 -39.07 -52.24 -14.20
N VAL A 366 -39.98 -51.34 -13.89
CA VAL A 366 -41.10 -51.56 -12.94
C VAL A 366 -42.39 -51.30 -13.69
N ARG A 367 -43.32 -52.27 -13.60
CA ARG A 367 -44.64 -52.15 -14.25
C ARG A 367 -45.76 -52.45 -13.23
#